data_c17ed0d6de7e22b9c3af64039f17ddcf
#
_entry.id   c17ed0d6de7e22b9c3af64039f17ddcf
#
_cell.length_a   1.000
_cell.length_b   1.000
_cell.length_c   1.000
_cell.angle_alpha   90.00
_cell.angle_beta   90.00
_cell.angle_gamma   90.00
#
_symmetry.space_group_name_H-M   'P 1'
#
loop_
_entity.id
_entity.type
_entity.pdbx_description
1 polymer ?
#
loop_
_entity_poly.entity_id
_entity_poly.type
_entity_poly.pdbx_seq_one_letter_code
_entity_poly.pdbx_strand_id
1 'polypeptide(L)'
;MKLNLKNPIVFFDLETTGTNINTDRIVEICYLKVYPNGNEEAKTLRINPEMHIPEASSAIHGIYDADVVDCKRRMNNAYRILPIYSKNN
;
A
#
# COMPACT_ATOMS: atom_id res chain seq x y z
N MET A 1 -15.88 -10.58 7.66
CA MET A 1 -15.34 -11.82 7.08
C MET A 1 -15.14 -12.87 8.16
N LYS A 2 -15.57 -14.07 7.89
CA LYS A 2 -15.43 -15.11 8.88
C LYS A 2 -14.37 -16.11 8.48
N LEU A 3 -13.30 -16.17 9.24
CA LEU A 3 -12.20 -17.08 9.01
C LEU A 3 -11.84 -17.74 10.32
N ASN A 4 -11.38 -18.98 10.22
CA ASN A 4 -10.96 -19.72 11.39
C ASN A 4 -9.48 -19.42 11.64
N LEU A 5 -9.20 -18.29 12.26
CA LEU A 5 -7.84 -17.82 12.41
C LEU A 5 -7.35 -17.98 13.83
N LYS A 6 -6.08 -18.34 13.98
CA LYS A 6 -5.39 -18.28 15.25
C LYS A 6 -4.68 -16.95 15.41
N ASN A 7 -4.23 -16.38 14.31
CA ASN A 7 -3.53 -15.10 14.30
C ASN A 7 -4.18 -14.17 13.31
N PRO A 8 -3.98 -12.87 13.44
CA PRO A 8 -4.48 -11.93 12.44
C PRO A 8 -3.87 -12.23 11.08
N ILE A 9 -4.62 -11.93 10.04
CA ILE A 9 -4.13 -12.06 8.68
C ILE A 9 -4.34 -10.72 7.98
N VAL A 10 -3.41 -10.35 7.10
CA VAL A 10 -3.48 -9.09 6.37
C VAL A 10 -3.53 -9.38 4.88
N PHE A 11 -4.55 -8.84 4.25
CA PHE A 11 -4.64 -8.79 2.78
C PHE A 11 -4.24 -7.39 2.38
N PHE A 12 -3.39 -7.26 1.37
CA PHE A 12 -3.01 -5.92 0.95
C PHE A 12 -2.86 -5.84 -0.56
N ASP A 13 -2.96 -4.61 -1.06
CA ASP A 13 -2.80 -4.31 -2.47
C ASP A 13 -1.98 -3.04 -2.59
N LEU A 14 -1.11 -2.98 -3.57
CA LEU A 14 -0.21 -1.86 -3.78
C LEU A 14 -0.42 -1.27 -5.16
N GLU A 15 -0.39 0.07 -5.22
CA GLU A 15 -0.27 0.76 -6.49
C GLU A 15 1.11 1.39 -6.52
N THR A 16 1.77 1.29 -7.65
CA THR A 16 3.17 1.71 -7.75
C THR A 16 3.39 2.55 -9.01
N THR A 17 4.59 3.11 -9.12
CA THR A 17 4.98 3.83 -10.31
C THR A 17 5.33 2.90 -11.46
N GLY A 18 5.50 1.62 -11.19
CA GLY A 18 5.83 0.64 -12.23
C GLY A 18 6.19 -0.70 -11.61
N THR A 19 6.77 -1.56 -12.40
CA THR A 19 7.02 -2.95 -12.00
C THR A 19 8.48 -3.25 -11.65
N ASN A 20 9.36 -2.27 -11.75
CA ASN A 20 10.76 -2.46 -11.42
C ASN A 20 10.96 -2.27 -9.93
N ILE A 21 11.17 -3.34 -9.18
CA ILE A 21 11.26 -3.26 -7.74
C ILE A 21 12.48 -2.51 -7.24
N ASN A 22 13.46 -2.26 -8.11
CA ASN A 22 14.65 -1.53 -7.70
C ASN A 22 14.48 -0.02 -7.83
N THR A 23 13.65 0.43 -8.76
CA THR A 23 13.54 1.85 -9.07
C THR A 23 12.13 2.40 -8.87
N ASP A 24 11.12 1.56 -8.94
CA ASP A 24 9.76 2.04 -8.79
C ASP A 24 9.37 2.10 -7.31
N ARG A 25 8.38 2.94 -7.03
CA ARG A 25 8.00 3.24 -5.66
C ARG A 25 6.51 3.07 -5.47
N ILE A 26 6.13 2.85 -4.23
CA ILE A 26 4.73 2.68 -3.87
C ILE A 26 4.04 4.05 -3.87
N VAL A 27 2.86 4.10 -4.43
CA VAL A 27 2.02 5.29 -4.48
C VAL A 27 0.83 5.16 -3.54
N GLU A 28 0.32 3.94 -3.39
CA GLU A 28 -0.81 3.72 -2.51
C GLU A 28 -0.75 2.31 -1.94
N ILE A 29 -1.12 2.19 -0.69
CA ILE A 29 -1.23 0.90 -0.01
C ILE A 29 -2.65 0.80 0.53
N CYS A 30 -3.34 -0.28 0.16
CA CYS A 30 -4.63 -0.62 0.73
C CYS A 30 -4.47 -1.91 1.49
N TYR A 31 -4.96 -1.99 2.71
CA TYR A 31 -4.90 -3.26 3.41
C TYR A 31 -6.16 -3.51 4.22
N LEU A 32 -6.43 -4.79 4.42
CA LEU A 32 -7.49 -5.28 5.27
C LEU A 32 -6.87 -6.27 6.24
N LYS A 33 -6.98 -5.97 7.52
CA LYS A 33 -6.50 -6.86 8.57
C LYS A 33 -7.71 -7.53 9.21
N VAL A 34 -7.67 -8.85 9.29
CA VAL A 34 -8.76 -9.63 9.86
C VAL A 34 -8.23 -10.32 11.11
N TYR A 35 -8.93 -10.09 12.23
CA TYR A 35 -8.53 -10.64 13.51
C TYR A 35 -9.24 -11.95 13.78
N PRO A 36 -8.68 -12.78 14.67
CA PRO A 36 -9.32 -14.08 14.98
C PRO A 36 -10.75 -13.96 15.47
N ASN A 37 -11.09 -12.85 16.11
CA ASN A 37 -12.45 -12.65 16.61
C ASN A 37 -13.43 -12.17 15.56
N GLY A 38 -12.97 -12.07 14.30
CA GLY A 38 -13.82 -11.63 13.20
C GLY A 38 -13.81 -10.14 12.96
N ASN A 39 -13.17 -9.35 13.81
CA ASN A 39 -13.06 -7.93 13.58
C ASN A 39 -12.16 -7.65 12.39
N GLU A 40 -12.39 -6.51 11.74
CA GLU A 40 -11.64 -6.12 10.55
C GLU A 40 -11.16 -4.68 10.70
N GLU A 41 -10.02 -4.41 10.11
CA GLU A 41 -9.46 -3.07 10.06
C GLU A 41 -8.98 -2.83 8.65
N ALA A 42 -9.54 -1.83 7.98
CA ALA A 42 -9.16 -1.49 6.60
C ALA A 42 -8.54 -0.12 6.59
N LYS A 43 -7.54 0.05 5.73
CA LYS A 43 -6.87 1.34 5.62
C LYS A 43 -6.31 1.54 4.22
N THR A 44 -6.32 2.80 3.78
CA THR A 44 -5.71 3.19 2.51
C THR A 44 -4.77 4.35 2.80
N LEU A 45 -3.54 4.22 2.34
CA LEU A 45 -2.52 5.25 2.53
C LEU A 45 -1.96 5.64 1.16
N ARG A 46 -1.97 6.93 0.86
CA ARG A 46 -1.30 7.44 -0.33
C ARG A 46 0.04 8.04 0.06
N ILE A 47 1.01 7.86 -0.81
CA ILE A 47 2.38 8.25 -0.56
C ILE A 47 2.88 9.01 -1.77
N ASN A 48 3.56 10.12 -1.54
CA ASN A 48 4.24 10.82 -2.62
C ASN A 48 5.52 10.05 -2.95
N PRO A 49 5.62 9.47 -4.15
CA PRO A 49 6.77 8.63 -4.48
C PRO A 49 8.03 9.44 -4.76
N GLU A 50 7.93 10.76 -4.76
CA GLU A 50 9.05 11.64 -5.06
C GLU A 50 9.64 11.38 -6.44
N MET A 51 8.78 11.00 -7.37
CA MET A 51 9.14 10.82 -8.76
C MET A 51 7.85 10.95 -9.57
N HIS A 52 8.01 11.25 -10.84
CA HIS A 52 6.87 11.31 -11.74
C HIS A 52 6.25 9.92 -11.88
N ILE A 53 4.93 9.85 -11.81
CA ILE A 53 4.21 8.61 -12.04
C ILE A 53 4.01 8.47 -13.54
N PRO A 54 4.59 7.44 -14.18
CA PRO A 54 4.43 7.26 -15.62
C PRO A 54 2.96 7.18 -16.01
N GLU A 55 2.63 7.74 -17.15
CA GLU A 55 1.24 7.77 -17.59
C GLU A 55 0.63 6.40 -17.72
N ALA A 56 1.42 5.42 -18.14
CA ALA A 56 0.93 4.06 -18.24
C ALA A 56 0.47 3.53 -16.89
N SER A 57 1.17 3.88 -15.82
CA SER A 57 0.78 3.47 -14.48
C SER A 57 -0.47 4.22 -14.02
N SER A 58 -0.49 5.53 -14.21
CA SER A 58 -1.65 6.34 -13.85
C SER A 58 -2.91 5.89 -14.59
N ALA A 59 -2.75 5.45 -15.83
CA ALA A 59 -3.89 4.96 -16.61
C ALA A 59 -4.49 3.69 -16.00
N ILE A 60 -3.68 2.91 -15.29
CA ILE A 60 -4.15 1.68 -14.67
C ILE A 60 -4.83 1.97 -13.34
N HIS A 61 -4.16 2.70 -12.44
CA HIS A 61 -4.68 2.87 -11.08
C HIS A 61 -5.35 4.22 -10.84
N GLY A 62 -5.30 5.13 -11.81
CA GLY A 62 -6.01 6.40 -11.68
C GLY A 62 -5.36 7.43 -10.77
N ILE A 63 -4.14 7.20 -10.31
CA ILE A 63 -3.45 8.12 -9.42
C ILE A 63 -2.42 8.89 -10.24
N TYR A 64 -2.49 10.22 -10.17
CA TYR A 64 -1.61 11.11 -10.93
C TYR A 64 -0.74 11.93 -9.98
N ASP A 65 0.29 12.53 -10.52
CA ASP A 65 1.22 13.33 -9.72
C ASP A 65 0.51 14.33 -8.82
N ALA A 66 -0.51 14.98 -9.35
CA ALA A 66 -1.26 15.99 -8.58
C ALA A 66 -1.97 15.39 -7.37
N ASP A 67 -2.29 14.12 -7.43
CA ASP A 67 -3.05 13.48 -6.35
C ASP A 67 -2.18 13.18 -5.14
N VAL A 68 -0.87 13.14 -5.31
CA VAL A 68 0.03 12.74 -4.23
C VAL A 68 1.01 13.84 -3.82
N VAL A 69 0.93 15.00 -4.46
CA VAL A 69 1.89 16.07 -4.20
C VAL A 69 1.90 16.51 -2.74
N ASP A 70 0.74 16.45 -2.08
CA ASP A 70 0.63 16.83 -0.67
C ASP A 70 0.69 15.65 0.29
N CYS A 71 0.92 14.45 -0.22
CA CYS A 71 0.99 13.27 0.63
C CYS A 71 2.36 13.15 1.25
N LYS A 72 2.45 12.36 2.31
CA LYS A 72 3.74 12.09 2.92
C LYS A 72 4.65 11.44 1.91
N ARG A 73 5.90 11.87 1.93
CA ARG A 73 6.87 11.37 0.95
C ARG A 73 7.43 10.04 1.37
N ARG A 74 7.49 9.80 2.68
CA ARG A 74 8.11 8.61 3.18
C ARG A 74 7.52 8.30 4.53
N MET A 75 7.17 7.05 4.74
CA MET A 75 6.64 6.62 6.01
C MET A 75 7.48 5.43 6.46
N ASN A 76 8.65 5.68 7.02
CA ASN A 76 9.49 4.61 7.54
C ASN A 76 9.75 3.53 6.49
N ASN A 77 10.24 3.91 5.33
CA ASN A 77 10.49 2.99 4.23
C ASN A 77 9.21 2.43 3.63
N ALA A 78 8.10 3.14 3.79
CA ALA A 78 6.81 2.62 3.37
C ALA A 78 6.68 2.39 1.88
N TYR A 79 7.49 3.02 1.07
CA TYR A 79 7.40 2.75 -0.36
C TYR A 79 8.30 1.62 -0.82
N ARG A 80 8.88 0.89 0.12
CA ARG A 80 9.53 -0.36 -0.20
C ARG A 80 8.50 -1.46 -0.04
N ILE A 81 8.66 -2.52 -0.78
CA ILE A 81 7.79 -3.67 -0.61
C ILE A 81 8.33 -4.46 0.57
N LEU A 82 7.94 -4.04 1.76
CA LEU A 82 8.34 -4.71 2.97
C LEU A 82 7.14 -5.27 3.63
N PRO A 83 7.33 -6.18 4.53
CA PRO A 83 6.27 -6.88 5.19
C PRO A 83 5.37 -5.95 5.91
N ILE A 84 4.31 -5.61 5.32
CA ILE A 84 3.24 -4.94 5.99
C ILE A 84 2.67 -5.83 7.04
N TYR A 85 2.84 -7.13 6.82
CA TYR A 85 2.35 -8.09 7.75
C TYR A 85 3.26 -8.19 8.92
N SER A 86 4.28 -7.50 9.01
CA SER A 86 5.22 -7.67 10.02
C SER A 86 4.55 -7.86 11.27
N LYS A 87 4.96 -8.75 11.89
CA LYS A 87 4.66 -9.03 13.06
C LYS A 87 3.90 -8.26 13.85
N ASN A 88 3.76 -8.21 14.58
CA ASN A 88 3.20 -7.55 15.52
C ASN A 88 2.20 -6.84 15.30
N ASN A 89 1.90 -6.87 14.64
CA ASN A 89 0.96 -6.12 14.47
C ASN A 89 -0.15 -6.55 14.45
#